data_8493ad11629fcf1e398e41e7a3f1a9ba
#
_entry.id   8493ad11629fcf1e398e41e7a3f1a9ba
#
_cell.length_a   1.000
_cell.length_b   1.000
_cell.length_c   1.000
_cell.angle_alpha   90.00
_cell.angle_beta   90.00
_cell.angle_gamma   90.00
#
_symmetry.space_group_name_H-M   'P 1'
#
loop_
_entity.id
_entity.type
_entity.pdbx_description
1 polymer ?
#
loop_
_entity_poly.entity_id
_entity_poly.type
_entity_poly.pdbx_seq_one_letter_code
_entity_poly.pdbx_strand_id
1 'polypeptide(L)'
;MRDRRTPRASLPGADLVGFCQDDESVLLLFGEVKTSSDENTPPGVMTGSSGMTWQLEQNATRLDIQHALLKWLHARCYSQPLKDLFKKAVVRYLESGGKDLMLVGVLIRDTKPNEADLLGRCEFLAEKLPSPTRIELIAWYLPIKISSLPHLLEQVST
;
A
#
# COMPACT_ATOMS: atom_id res chain seq x y z
N MET A 1 22.07 7.60 -8.47
CA MET A 1 22.55 6.46 -7.64
C MET A 1 21.57 5.31 -7.90
N ARG A 2 21.97 4.28 -8.64
CA ARG A 2 21.09 3.13 -8.91
C ARG A 2 20.88 2.37 -7.61
N ASP A 3 19.62 2.11 -7.27
CA ASP A 3 19.25 1.20 -6.19
C ASP A 3 19.84 -0.18 -6.52
N ARG A 4 20.89 -0.58 -5.80
CA ARG A 4 21.62 -1.84 -6.04
C ARG A 4 20.92 -3.06 -5.47
N ARG A 5 19.69 -2.92 -5.00
CA ARG A 5 18.87 -4.08 -4.64
C ARG A 5 18.36 -4.69 -5.94
N THR A 6 18.43 -5.99 -5.99
CA THR A 6 18.00 -6.77 -7.17
C THR A 6 16.58 -6.35 -7.58
N PRO A 7 16.24 -6.39 -8.89
CA PRO A 7 14.90 -6.04 -9.39
C PRO A 7 13.75 -6.84 -8.73
N ARG A 8 14.09 -7.88 -7.97
CA ARG A 8 13.16 -8.75 -7.23
C ARG A 8 13.07 -8.46 -5.73
N ALA A 9 13.86 -7.54 -5.21
CA ALA A 9 13.74 -7.13 -3.81
C ALA A 9 12.56 -6.15 -3.71
N SER A 10 11.45 -6.60 -3.13
CA SER A 10 10.38 -5.72 -2.69
C SER A 10 10.94 -4.65 -1.75
N LEU A 11 10.37 -3.46 -1.78
CA LEU A 11 10.65 -2.43 -0.78
C LEU A 11 10.48 -3.02 0.62
N PRO A 12 11.39 -2.73 1.56
CA PRO A 12 11.20 -3.17 2.92
C PRO A 12 9.91 -2.54 3.48
N GLY A 13 8.85 -3.32 3.54
CA GLY A 13 7.66 -3.01 4.30
C GLY A 13 6.44 -2.49 3.54
N ALA A 14 6.53 -2.10 2.26
CA ALA A 14 5.37 -1.65 1.48
C ALA A 14 5.58 -1.84 -0.02
N ASP A 15 4.51 -2.17 -0.76
CA ASP A 15 4.51 -2.25 -2.23
C ASP A 15 4.27 -0.88 -2.87
N LEU A 16 3.51 -0.01 -2.19
CA LEU A 16 3.20 1.34 -2.64
C LEU A 16 3.73 2.36 -1.63
N VAL A 17 4.44 3.38 -2.14
CA VAL A 17 4.94 4.50 -1.35
C VAL A 17 4.78 5.78 -2.14
N GLY A 18 4.09 6.76 -1.58
CA GLY A 18 3.79 8.00 -2.28
C GLY A 18 3.10 9.04 -1.40
N PHE A 19 2.25 9.83 -2.06
CA PHE A 19 1.47 10.87 -1.43
C PHE A 19 -0.01 10.66 -1.74
N CYS A 20 -0.86 10.89 -0.74
CA CYS A 20 -2.27 11.12 -0.91
C CYS A 20 -2.52 12.62 -0.74
N GLN A 21 -3.15 13.23 -1.73
CA GLN A 21 -3.46 14.66 -1.70
C GLN A 21 -4.98 14.84 -1.85
N ASP A 22 -5.56 15.58 -0.93
CA ASP A 22 -6.89 16.17 -1.05
C ASP A 22 -6.76 17.70 -1.20
N ASP A 23 -7.89 18.41 -1.29
CA ASP A 23 -7.91 19.86 -1.54
C ASP A 23 -7.17 20.68 -0.48
N GLU A 24 -7.04 20.17 0.73
CA GLU A 24 -6.50 20.90 1.89
C GLU A 24 -5.20 20.31 2.44
N SER A 25 -4.88 19.06 2.12
CA SER A 25 -3.80 18.34 2.79
C SER A 25 -3.00 17.40 1.89
N VAL A 26 -1.76 17.14 2.32
CA VAL A 26 -0.89 16.13 1.73
C VAL A 26 -0.46 15.16 2.82
N LEU A 27 -0.72 13.86 2.61
CA LEU A 27 -0.36 12.78 3.50
C LEU A 27 0.70 11.89 2.87
N LEU A 28 1.52 11.27 3.69
CA LEU A 28 2.30 10.09 3.26
C LEU A 28 1.34 8.94 3.00
N LEU A 29 1.58 8.21 1.91
CA LEU A 29 0.82 7.02 1.55
C LEU A 29 1.75 5.81 1.56
N PHE A 30 1.35 4.78 2.31
CA PHE A 30 1.97 3.45 2.28
C PHE A 30 0.91 2.42 1.92
N GLY A 31 1.27 1.45 1.09
CA GLY A 31 0.27 0.47 0.66
C GLY A 31 0.85 -0.90 0.38
N GLU A 32 -0.06 -1.85 0.31
CA GLU A 32 0.20 -3.26 0.05
C GLU A 32 -0.69 -3.76 -1.06
N VAL A 33 -0.14 -4.58 -1.96
CA VAL A 33 -0.86 -5.18 -3.09
C VAL A 33 -0.84 -6.70 -2.95
N LYS A 34 -2.01 -7.32 -2.98
CA LYS A 34 -2.13 -8.78 -2.99
C LYS A 34 -2.92 -9.26 -4.19
N THR A 35 -2.51 -10.37 -4.75
CA THR A 35 -3.24 -11.08 -5.79
C THR A 35 -3.74 -12.41 -5.26
N SER A 36 -4.96 -12.83 -5.62
CA SER A 36 -5.49 -14.11 -5.17
C SER A 36 -6.52 -14.68 -6.14
N SER A 37 -6.33 -15.96 -6.49
CA SER A 37 -7.33 -16.81 -7.15
C SER A 37 -8.04 -17.76 -6.17
N ASP A 38 -7.82 -17.59 -4.85
CA ASP A 38 -8.46 -18.35 -3.78
C ASP A 38 -9.97 -18.08 -3.81
N GLU A 39 -10.80 -19.13 -3.76
CA GLU A 39 -12.26 -18.98 -3.75
C GLU A 39 -12.83 -18.60 -2.37
N ASN A 40 -12.04 -18.71 -1.31
CA ASN A 40 -12.45 -18.29 0.02
C ASN A 40 -12.69 -16.76 0.09
N THR A 41 -13.61 -16.38 0.98
CA THR A 41 -13.98 -14.99 1.22
C THR A 41 -13.94 -14.71 2.73
N PRO A 42 -13.05 -13.83 3.21
CA PRO A 42 -11.94 -13.21 2.48
C PRO A 42 -10.86 -14.24 2.11
N PRO A 43 -10.07 -13.99 1.06
CA PRO A 43 -8.99 -14.88 0.66
C PRO A 43 -7.86 -14.92 1.69
N GLY A 44 -7.10 -16.03 1.74
CA GLY A 44 -6.03 -16.25 2.71
C GLY A 44 -4.96 -15.16 2.71
N VAL A 45 -4.72 -14.48 1.57
CA VAL A 45 -3.75 -13.38 1.46
C VAL A 45 -4.13 -12.12 2.25
N MET A 46 -5.36 -12.04 2.77
CA MET A 46 -5.79 -10.92 3.59
C MET A 46 -5.35 -11.06 5.05
N THR A 47 -5.03 -12.27 5.50
CA THR A 47 -4.79 -12.59 6.91
C THR A 47 -3.45 -13.29 7.14
N GLY A 48 -3.10 -13.51 8.42
CA GLY A 48 -1.84 -14.17 8.81
C GLY A 48 -0.65 -13.21 8.84
N SER A 49 0.53 -13.75 9.17
CA SER A 49 1.77 -12.98 9.41
C SER A 49 2.40 -12.36 8.14
N SER A 50 1.90 -12.70 6.96
CA SER A 50 2.27 -12.09 5.68
C SER A 50 1.07 -11.55 4.92
N GLY A 51 -0.10 -11.54 5.55
CA GLY A 51 -1.34 -11.04 4.96
C GLY A 51 -1.38 -9.51 4.90
N MET A 52 -2.25 -8.99 4.04
CA MET A 52 -2.41 -7.56 3.82
C MET A 52 -2.67 -6.79 5.13
N THR A 53 -3.60 -7.29 5.97
CA THR A 53 -3.95 -6.59 7.22
C THR A 53 -2.77 -6.47 8.17
N TRP A 54 -1.96 -7.53 8.31
CA TRP A 54 -0.77 -7.48 9.15
C TRP A 54 0.29 -6.51 8.58
N GLN A 55 0.54 -6.55 7.28
CA GLN A 55 1.53 -5.68 6.65
C GLN A 55 1.14 -4.19 6.74
N LEU A 56 -0.14 -3.86 6.53
CA LEU A 56 -0.62 -2.49 6.71
C LEU A 56 -0.52 -2.03 8.18
N GLU A 57 -0.82 -2.90 9.15
CA GLU A 57 -0.63 -2.60 10.58
C GLU A 57 0.86 -2.34 10.90
N GLN A 58 1.80 -3.14 10.33
CA GLN A 58 3.24 -2.89 10.49
C GLN A 58 3.66 -1.54 9.88
N ASN A 59 3.14 -1.18 8.72
CA ASN A 59 3.41 0.11 8.08
C ASN A 59 2.92 1.30 8.91
N ALA A 60 1.85 1.12 9.69
CA ALA A 60 1.32 2.16 10.57
C ALA A 60 2.03 2.28 11.91
N THR A 61 2.62 1.20 12.41
CA THR A 61 3.06 1.12 13.81
C THR A 61 4.56 0.99 13.99
N ARG A 62 5.30 0.54 12.96
CA ARG A 62 6.74 0.31 13.05
C ARG A 62 7.54 1.49 12.49
N LEU A 63 8.16 2.26 13.38
CA LEU A 63 8.98 3.41 13.03
C LEU A 63 10.19 3.07 12.14
N ASP A 64 10.81 1.92 12.32
CA ASP A 64 11.94 1.48 11.49
C ASP A 64 11.53 1.27 10.03
N ILE A 65 10.35 0.68 9.79
CA ILE A 65 9.75 0.54 8.45
C ILE A 65 9.43 1.93 7.88
N GLN A 66 8.71 2.76 8.63
CA GLN A 66 8.32 4.11 8.20
C GLN A 66 9.55 4.95 7.82
N HIS A 67 10.61 4.93 8.64
CA HIS A 67 11.85 5.64 8.33
C HIS A 67 12.53 5.12 7.05
N ALA A 68 12.53 3.80 6.83
CA ALA A 68 13.08 3.24 5.60
C ALA A 68 12.30 3.69 4.36
N LEU A 69 10.96 3.70 4.44
CA LEU A 69 10.07 4.15 3.37
C LEU A 69 10.21 5.66 3.10
N LEU A 70 10.31 6.49 4.14
CA LEU A 70 10.56 7.93 4.02
C LEU A 70 11.89 8.23 3.33
N LYS A 71 12.96 7.56 3.71
CA LYS A 71 14.28 7.70 3.05
C LYS A 71 14.21 7.30 1.58
N TRP A 72 13.50 6.22 1.29
CA TRP A 72 13.30 5.75 -0.07
C TRP A 72 12.51 6.75 -0.92
N LEU A 73 11.41 7.30 -0.39
CA LEU A 73 10.57 8.28 -1.06
C LEU A 73 11.32 9.59 -1.29
N HIS A 74 12.01 10.09 -0.27
CA HIS A 74 12.82 11.31 -0.36
C HIS A 74 13.86 11.24 -1.49
N ALA A 75 14.57 10.11 -1.60
CA ALA A 75 15.55 9.90 -2.64
C ALA A 75 14.98 9.91 -4.07
N ARG A 76 13.66 9.82 -4.23
CA ARG A 76 12.93 9.82 -5.52
C ARG A 76 12.18 11.12 -5.81
N CYS A 77 12.16 12.05 -4.89
CA CYS A 77 11.61 13.38 -5.11
C CYS A 77 12.62 14.27 -5.86
N TYR A 78 12.77 14.06 -7.17
CA TYR A 78 13.77 14.77 -7.98
C TYR A 78 13.33 16.17 -8.38
N SER A 79 12.03 16.39 -8.63
CA SER A 79 11.50 17.69 -9.04
C SER A 79 11.14 18.56 -7.83
N GLN A 80 11.12 19.89 -8.02
CA GLN A 80 10.73 20.81 -6.96
C GLN A 80 9.30 20.55 -6.46
N PRO A 81 8.28 20.32 -7.33
CA PRO A 81 6.93 19.97 -6.87
C PRO A 81 6.88 18.73 -5.96
N LEU A 82 7.62 17.68 -6.30
CA LEU A 82 7.68 16.47 -5.46
C LEU A 82 8.37 16.72 -4.12
N LYS A 83 9.41 17.56 -4.10
CA LYS A 83 10.07 17.96 -2.84
C LYS A 83 9.14 18.76 -1.94
N ASP A 84 8.32 19.63 -2.52
CA ASP A 84 7.35 20.44 -1.78
C ASP A 84 6.23 19.57 -1.21
N LEU A 85 5.72 18.57 -1.97
CA LEU A 85 4.78 17.57 -1.47
C LEU A 85 5.40 16.75 -0.33
N PHE A 86 6.62 16.26 -0.51
CA PHE A 86 7.35 15.51 0.52
C PHE A 86 7.48 16.33 1.81
N LYS A 87 7.91 17.58 1.71
CA LYS A 87 8.05 18.47 2.87
C LYS A 87 6.72 18.65 3.62
N LYS A 88 5.63 18.95 2.90
CA LYS A 88 4.29 19.10 3.49
C LYS A 88 3.83 17.83 4.20
N ALA A 89 3.95 16.68 3.54
CA ALA A 89 3.54 15.39 4.11
C ALA A 89 4.37 15.01 5.34
N VAL A 90 5.70 15.22 5.30
CA VAL A 90 6.60 14.90 6.42
C VAL A 90 6.37 15.80 7.62
N VAL A 91 6.13 17.11 7.43
CA VAL A 91 5.80 18.02 8.54
C VAL A 91 4.58 17.51 9.28
N ARG A 92 3.51 17.23 8.56
CA ARG A 92 2.26 16.69 9.13
C ARG A 92 2.46 15.34 9.84
N TYR A 93 3.22 14.44 9.23
CA TYR A 93 3.59 13.16 9.83
C TYR A 93 4.33 13.35 11.17
N LEU A 94 5.31 14.26 11.23
CA LEU A 94 6.09 14.51 12.43
C LEU A 94 5.25 15.18 13.52
N GLU A 95 4.42 16.17 13.18
CA GLU A 95 3.51 16.86 14.11
C GLU A 95 2.50 15.92 14.75
N SER A 96 2.07 14.87 14.04
CA SER A 96 1.18 13.82 14.56
C SER A 96 1.89 12.73 15.37
N GLY A 97 3.21 12.82 15.53
CA GLY A 97 4.00 11.73 16.13
C GLY A 97 4.05 10.47 15.28
N GLY A 98 4.05 10.61 13.96
CA GLY A 98 4.17 9.48 13.02
C GLY A 98 2.85 8.77 12.70
N LYS A 99 1.70 9.39 12.98
CA LYS A 99 0.39 8.74 12.88
C LYS A 99 -0.50 9.26 11.76
N ASP A 100 -0.31 10.50 11.30
CA ASP A 100 -1.13 11.07 10.23
C ASP A 100 -0.59 10.66 8.86
N LEU A 101 -1.05 9.51 8.41
CA LEU A 101 -0.69 8.88 7.14
C LEU A 101 -1.88 8.13 6.54
N MET A 102 -1.80 7.85 5.25
CA MET A 102 -2.78 7.08 4.50
C MET A 102 -2.24 5.67 4.24
N LEU A 103 -3.02 4.67 4.59
CA LEU A 103 -2.77 3.27 4.23
C LEU A 103 -3.71 2.85 3.10
N VAL A 104 -3.18 2.17 2.10
CA VAL A 104 -3.96 1.63 0.98
C VAL A 104 -3.67 0.15 0.80
N GLY A 105 -4.70 -0.67 0.85
CA GLY A 105 -4.63 -2.08 0.49
C GLY A 105 -5.31 -2.34 -0.84
N VAL A 106 -4.61 -2.95 -1.80
CA VAL A 106 -5.18 -3.31 -3.10
C VAL A 106 -5.21 -4.84 -3.23
N LEU A 107 -6.41 -5.39 -3.27
CA LEU A 107 -6.65 -6.81 -3.52
C LEU A 107 -7.07 -7.02 -4.98
N ILE A 108 -6.29 -7.79 -5.73
CA ILE A 108 -6.59 -8.14 -7.12
C ILE A 108 -7.05 -9.60 -7.17
N ARG A 109 -8.25 -9.84 -7.70
CA ARG A 109 -8.86 -11.18 -7.77
C ARG A 109 -9.34 -11.50 -9.19
N ASP A 110 -9.38 -12.79 -9.48
CA ASP A 110 -9.99 -13.35 -10.70
C ASP A 110 -11.20 -14.24 -10.37
N THR A 111 -11.86 -13.95 -9.26
CA THR A 111 -13.07 -14.59 -8.77
C THR A 111 -14.27 -13.64 -8.89
N LYS A 112 -15.46 -14.10 -8.52
CA LYS A 112 -16.66 -13.22 -8.48
C LYS A 112 -16.49 -12.15 -7.38
N PRO A 113 -16.94 -10.89 -7.66
CA PRO A 113 -16.94 -9.84 -6.65
C PRO A 113 -17.71 -10.23 -5.39
N ASN A 114 -17.15 -9.90 -4.21
CA ASN A 114 -17.79 -10.11 -2.93
C ASN A 114 -17.32 -9.05 -1.91
N GLU A 115 -18.26 -8.33 -1.32
CA GLU A 115 -17.97 -7.28 -0.32
C GLU A 115 -17.24 -7.82 0.91
N ALA A 116 -17.51 -9.04 1.32
CA ALA A 116 -16.87 -9.67 2.46
C ALA A 116 -15.37 -9.94 2.26
N ASP A 117 -14.84 -9.75 1.05
CA ASP A 117 -13.39 -9.77 0.82
C ASP A 117 -12.66 -8.67 1.59
N LEU A 118 -13.30 -7.52 1.78
CA LEU A 118 -12.69 -6.32 2.36
C LEU A 118 -13.36 -5.86 3.67
N LEU A 119 -14.69 -5.90 3.77
CA LEU A 119 -15.46 -5.18 4.78
C LEU A 119 -14.98 -5.45 6.21
N GLY A 120 -15.05 -6.68 6.67
CA GLY A 120 -14.62 -7.01 8.02
C GLY A 120 -13.12 -6.81 8.28
N ARG A 121 -12.30 -6.72 7.23
CA ARG A 121 -10.86 -6.45 7.34
C ARG A 121 -10.58 -4.96 7.47
N CYS A 122 -11.34 -4.14 6.79
CA CYS A 122 -11.26 -2.69 6.90
C CYS A 122 -11.67 -2.23 8.31
N GLU A 123 -12.79 -2.71 8.80
CA GLU A 123 -13.28 -2.43 10.16
C GLU A 123 -12.26 -2.84 11.23
N PHE A 124 -11.77 -4.08 11.16
CA PHE A 124 -10.75 -4.59 12.07
C PHE A 124 -9.48 -3.73 12.10
N LEU A 125 -8.99 -3.27 10.94
CA LEU A 125 -7.83 -2.39 10.88
C LEU A 125 -8.15 -1.00 11.43
N ALA A 126 -9.30 -0.43 11.08
CA ALA A 126 -9.70 0.91 11.53
C ALA A 126 -9.76 1.00 13.06
N GLU A 127 -10.18 -0.07 13.73
CA GLU A 127 -10.20 -0.15 15.20
C GLU A 127 -8.80 -0.23 15.83
N LYS A 128 -7.85 -0.86 15.13
CA LYS A 128 -6.49 -1.08 15.64
C LYS A 128 -5.52 0.04 15.34
N LEU A 129 -5.74 0.78 14.27
CA LEU A 129 -4.80 1.78 13.81
C LEU A 129 -4.79 3.01 14.72
N PRO A 130 -3.61 3.61 14.97
CA PRO A 130 -3.53 4.80 15.80
C PRO A 130 -4.17 5.99 15.07
N SER A 131 -5.11 6.68 15.72
CA SER A 131 -5.66 7.93 15.17
C SER A 131 -4.55 9.00 15.04
N PRO A 132 -4.50 9.77 13.95
CA PRO A 132 -5.46 9.92 12.85
C PRO A 132 -5.11 9.12 11.56
N THR A 133 -4.43 7.98 11.65
CA THR A 133 -4.15 7.13 10.49
C THR A 133 -5.44 6.82 9.72
N ARG A 134 -5.40 7.02 8.40
CA ARG A 134 -6.51 6.71 7.49
C ARG A 134 -6.25 5.41 6.75
N ILE A 135 -7.31 4.68 6.41
CA ILE A 135 -7.20 3.43 5.65
C ILE A 135 -8.24 3.35 4.56
N GLU A 136 -7.83 2.82 3.41
CA GLU A 136 -8.68 2.46 2.30
C GLU A 136 -8.30 1.07 1.79
N LEU A 137 -9.29 0.18 1.63
CA LEU A 137 -9.10 -1.12 1.01
C LEU A 137 -9.89 -1.15 -0.30
N ILE A 138 -9.21 -1.55 -1.38
CA ILE A 138 -9.77 -1.59 -2.74
C ILE A 138 -9.65 -3.02 -3.25
N ALA A 139 -10.73 -3.56 -3.82
CA ALA A 139 -10.68 -4.82 -4.55
C ALA A 139 -10.94 -4.61 -6.05
N TRP A 140 -10.04 -5.14 -6.88
CA TRP A 140 -10.19 -5.20 -8.32
C TRP A 140 -10.46 -6.64 -8.75
N TYR A 141 -11.58 -6.83 -9.45
CA TYR A 141 -11.99 -8.15 -9.95
C TYR A 141 -11.74 -8.22 -11.45
N LEU A 142 -10.81 -9.09 -11.83
CA LEU A 142 -10.40 -9.27 -13.22
C LEU A 142 -11.38 -10.22 -13.93
N PRO A 143 -11.74 -9.94 -15.19
CA PRO A 143 -12.53 -10.85 -16.01
C PRO A 143 -11.72 -12.03 -16.58
N ILE A 144 -10.42 -12.08 -16.30
CA ILE A 144 -9.45 -13.07 -16.79
C ILE A 144 -8.68 -13.67 -15.62
N LYS A 145 -8.13 -14.85 -15.82
CA LYS A 145 -7.31 -15.51 -14.79
C LYS A 145 -5.99 -14.74 -14.56
N ILE A 146 -5.61 -14.58 -13.30
CA ILE A 146 -4.34 -13.95 -12.89
C ILE A 146 -3.16 -14.67 -13.55
N SER A 147 -3.23 -16.00 -13.68
CA SER A 147 -2.20 -16.81 -14.34
C SER A 147 -1.96 -16.48 -15.81
N SER A 148 -2.91 -15.85 -16.50
CA SER A 148 -2.77 -15.42 -17.89
C SER A 148 -2.16 -14.05 -18.09
N LEU A 149 -2.04 -13.22 -17.02
CA LEU A 149 -1.49 -11.88 -17.10
C LEU A 149 -0.07 -11.79 -17.69
N PRO A 150 0.89 -12.67 -17.35
CA PRO A 150 2.23 -12.61 -17.94
C PRO A 150 2.21 -12.68 -19.48
N HIS A 151 1.42 -13.60 -20.04
CA HIS A 151 1.30 -13.75 -21.50
C HIS A 151 0.69 -12.52 -22.18
N LEU A 152 -0.28 -11.87 -21.54
CA LEU A 152 -0.89 -10.67 -22.08
C LEU A 152 0.08 -9.48 -22.07
N LEU A 153 0.87 -9.34 -21.03
CA LEU A 153 1.88 -8.27 -20.92
C LEU A 153 3.01 -8.43 -21.95
N GLU A 154 3.41 -9.66 -22.27
CA GLU A 154 4.38 -9.95 -23.33
C GLU A 154 3.86 -9.51 -24.71
N GLN A 155 2.57 -9.71 -25.01
CA GLN A 155 1.95 -9.32 -26.27
C GLN A 155 1.84 -7.80 -26.48
N VAL A 156 1.75 -7.02 -25.40
CA VAL A 156 1.65 -5.55 -25.48
C VAL A 156 3.03 -4.89 -25.59
N SER A 157 4.10 -5.61 -25.29
CA SER A 157 5.48 -5.11 -25.29
C SER A 157 6.20 -5.27 -26.65
N THR A 158 5.51 -5.82 -27.64
CA THR A 158 5.97 -5.98 -29.05
C THR A 158 5.27 -5.00 -29.95
#